data_4201c130bb38f011f27abe3ab24d8a32
#
_entry.id   4201c130bb38f011f27abe3ab24d8a32
#
_cell.length_a   1.000
_cell.length_b   1.000
_cell.length_c   1.000
_cell.angle_alpha   90.00
_cell.angle_beta   90.00
_cell.angle_gamma   90.00
#
_symmetry.space_group_name_H-M   'P 1'
#
loop_
_entity.id
_entity.type
_entity.pdbx_description
1 polymer ?
#
loop_
_entity_poly.entity_id
_entity_poly.type
_entity_poly.pdbx_seq_one_letter_code
_entity_poly.pdbx_strand_id
1 'polypeptide(L)'
;MNENKFTGKAELYSKYRPSYPEKLIDWLYDMTNAEAVADIGAGTGIFTSALLKKPWSVTAVEPNSDMLSVLKKALGSKVKTVVASAESTTLNAKSINLITVAQAFHWFDKARFKAECRRILTHDGHLAIVWNSRCQNSLEEERNKICMKYCDCYRSGHVKTGYDDFDGDSFLRNEYFKNTDFLRLENKRFVTKEQFIGDNLSRSYAPRRDDSGYDGFVCELENAFSKHEKGGKVSQNYITECYLGSF
;
A
#
# COMPACT_ATOMS: atom_id res chain seq x y z
N MET A 1 -3.11 17.21 -6.71
CA MET A 1 -3.03 15.81 -7.18
C MET A 1 -1.84 15.14 -6.49
N ASN A 2 -2.05 14.00 -5.85
CA ASN A 2 -1.02 13.30 -5.07
C ASN A 2 -0.16 12.33 -5.91
N GLU A 3 -0.47 12.22 -7.19
CA GLU A 3 0.11 11.27 -8.16
C GLU A 3 1.63 11.40 -8.32
N ASN A 4 2.15 12.61 -8.15
CA ASN A 4 3.58 12.90 -8.35
C ASN A 4 4.48 12.68 -7.12
N LYS A 5 3.92 12.32 -5.97
CA LYS A 5 4.72 12.16 -4.73
C LYS A 5 5.71 11.00 -4.79
N PHE A 6 5.48 10.02 -5.66
CA PHE A 6 6.32 8.85 -5.84
C PHE A 6 7.20 8.88 -7.10
N THR A 7 7.09 9.93 -7.91
CA THR A 7 7.94 10.11 -9.10
C THR A 7 9.42 10.08 -8.70
N GLY A 8 10.21 9.25 -9.37
CA GLY A 8 11.63 9.03 -9.07
C GLY A 8 11.91 8.10 -7.86
N LYS A 9 10.87 7.57 -7.18
CA LYS A 9 11.01 6.63 -6.04
C LYS A 9 10.49 5.23 -6.35
N ALA A 10 9.97 4.98 -7.55
CA ALA A 10 9.27 3.73 -7.89
C ALA A 10 10.15 2.48 -7.73
N GLU A 11 11.43 2.52 -8.12
CA GLU A 11 12.35 1.39 -7.97
C GLU A 11 12.65 1.09 -6.49
N LEU A 12 12.92 2.12 -5.67
CA LEU A 12 13.12 1.96 -4.23
C LEU A 12 11.86 1.39 -3.57
N TYR A 13 10.69 1.90 -3.99
CA TYR A 13 9.40 1.40 -3.51
C TYR A 13 9.23 -0.10 -3.79
N SER A 14 9.43 -0.50 -5.04
CA SER A 14 9.30 -1.91 -5.46
C SER A 14 10.27 -2.83 -4.72
N LYS A 15 11.52 -2.37 -4.50
CA LYS A 15 12.59 -3.20 -3.93
C LYS A 15 12.46 -3.38 -2.41
N TYR A 16 12.00 -2.35 -1.69
CA TYR A 16 12.17 -2.32 -0.24
C TYR A 16 10.88 -2.34 0.57
N ARG A 17 9.71 -2.03 -0.05
CA ARG A 17 8.44 -2.08 0.67
C ARG A 17 8.06 -3.51 1.09
N PRO A 18 7.30 -3.66 2.20
CA PRO A 18 6.84 -4.97 2.63
C PRO A 18 5.88 -5.58 1.62
N SER A 19 5.98 -6.89 1.45
CA SER A 19 4.94 -7.70 0.81
C SER A 19 3.77 -7.96 1.76
N TYR A 20 2.83 -8.77 1.32
CA TYR A 20 1.64 -9.14 2.08
C TYR A 20 1.65 -10.63 2.43
N PRO A 21 1.06 -11.03 3.60
CA PRO A 21 0.95 -12.43 3.97
C PRO A 21 0.15 -13.24 2.96
N GLU A 22 0.60 -14.45 2.63
CA GLU A 22 -0.13 -15.35 1.72
C GLU A 22 -1.52 -15.69 2.22
N LYS A 23 -1.68 -15.87 3.52
CA LYS A 23 -2.97 -16.09 4.17
C LYS A 23 -4.03 -15.03 3.87
N LEU A 24 -3.62 -13.78 3.56
CA LEU A 24 -4.56 -12.75 3.11
C LEU A 24 -5.13 -13.11 1.74
N ILE A 25 -4.25 -13.55 0.82
CA ILE A 25 -4.66 -13.90 -0.55
C ILE A 25 -5.54 -15.15 -0.55
N ASP A 26 -5.20 -16.14 0.28
CA ASP A 26 -6.00 -17.35 0.48
C ASP A 26 -7.41 -16.98 1.00
N TRP A 27 -7.47 -16.14 2.02
CA TRP A 27 -8.73 -15.68 2.59
C TRP A 27 -9.60 -14.92 1.59
N LEU A 28 -9.02 -13.99 0.80
CA LEU A 28 -9.76 -13.28 -0.25
C LEU A 28 -10.27 -14.24 -1.33
N TYR A 29 -9.48 -15.27 -1.68
CA TYR A 29 -9.89 -16.27 -2.64
C TYR A 29 -11.09 -17.09 -2.16
N ASP A 30 -11.05 -17.53 -0.90
CA ASP A 30 -12.09 -18.35 -0.29
C ASP A 30 -13.39 -17.56 -0.06
N MET A 31 -13.28 -16.26 0.25
CA MET A 31 -14.43 -15.41 0.57
C MET A 31 -15.18 -14.88 -0.65
N THR A 32 -14.55 -14.78 -1.83
CA THR A 32 -15.13 -13.97 -2.91
C THR A 32 -15.52 -14.74 -4.15
N ASN A 33 -15.07 -15.97 -4.33
CA ASN A 33 -15.27 -16.75 -5.57
C ASN A 33 -14.98 -15.92 -6.85
N ALA A 34 -14.06 -14.96 -6.76
CA ALA A 34 -13.77 -14.03 -7.83
C ALA A 34 -13.00 -14.70 -8.97
N GLU A 35 -13.24 -14.25 -10.20
CA GLU A 35 -12.47 -14.61 -11.40
C GLU A 35 -11.74 -13.38 -11.95
N ALA A 36 -12.42 -12.23 -12.00
CA ALA A 36 -11.89 -10.96 -12.47
C ALA A 36 -11.61 -10.02 -11.31
N VAL A 37 -10.34 -9.65 -11.14
CA VAL A 37 -9.86 -8.79 -10.05
C VAL A 37 -9.28 -7.50 -10.60
N ALA A 38 -9.65 -6.35 -10.02
CA ALA A 38 -9.04 -5.06 -10.30
C ALA A 38 -8.26 -4.58 -9.07
N ASP A 39 -6.93 -4.44 -9.20
CA ASP A 39 -6.05 -3.85 -8.18
C ASP A 39 -5.93 -2.35 -8.46
N ILE A 40 -6.59 -1.51 -7.65
CA ILE A 40 -6.72 -0.07 -7.89
C ILE A 40 -5.77 0.70 -6.98
N GLY A 41 -4.96 1.60 -7.59
CA GLY A 41 -3.80 2.19 -6.96
C GLY A 41 -2.68 1.16 -6.81
N ALA A 42 -2.49 0.35 -7.86
CA ALA A 42 -1.59 -0.82 -7.86
C ALA A 42 -0.11 -0.48 -7.61
N GLY A 43 0.29 0.78 -7.82
CA GLY A 43 1.64 1.25 -7.62
C GLY A 43 2.65 0.46 -8.46
N THR A 44 3.69 -0.05 -7.82
CA THR A 44 4.72 -0.89 -8.46
C THR A 44 4.34 -2.36 -8.56
N GLY A 45 3.12 -2.75 -8.19
CA GLY A 45 2.59 -4.10 -8.35
C GLY A 45 2.93 -5.08 -7.22
N ILE A 46 3.31 -4.62 -6.04
CA ILE A 46 3.62 -5.51 -4.91
C ILE A 46 2.40 -6.35 -4.52
N PHE A 47 1.22 -5.72 -4.39
CA PHE A 47 -0.01 -6.44 -4.08
C PHE A 47 -0.52 -7.21 -5.30
N THR A 48 -0.47 -6.61 -6.48
CA THR A 48 -0.78 -7.27 -7.76
C THR A 48 0.00 -8.59 -7.91
N SER A 49 1.30 -8.60 -7.59
CA SER A 49 2.13 -9.82 -7.63
C SER A 49 1.64 -10.91 -6.67
N ALA A 50 1.13 -10.52 -5.50
CA ALA A 50 0.54 -11.47 -4.55
C ALA A 50 -0.79 -12.06 -5.09
N LEU A 51 -1.63 -11.23 -5.72
CA LEU A 51 -2.89 -11.68 -6.34
C LEU A 51 -2.64 -12.70 -7.46
N LEU A 52 -1.58 -12.54 -8.24
CA LEU A 52 -1.23 -13.48 -9.33
C LEU A 52 -0.85 -14.89 -8.87
N LYS A 53 -0.78 -15.15 -7.56
CA LYS A 53 -0.63 -16.52 -7.01
C LYS A 53 -1.92 -17.34 -7.09
N LYS A 54 -3.06 -16.70 -7.34
CA LYS A 54 -4.35 -17.36 -7.57
C LYS A 54 -4.72 -17.29 -9.07
N PRO A 55 -5.61 -18.14 -9.53
CA PRO A 55 -6.01 -18.19 -10.94
C PRO A 55 -6.94 -17.05 -11.35
N TRP A 56 -6.69 -15.85 -10.86
CA TRP A 56 -7.46 -14.65 -11.17
C TRP A 56 -6.99 -13.97 -12.45
N SER A 57 -7.94 -13.44 -13.22
CA SER A 57 -7.64 -12.45 -14.26
C SER A 57 -7.46 -11.07 -13.62
N VAL A 58 -6.21 -10.65 -13.41
CA VAL A 58 -5.89 -9.42 -12.70
C VAL A 58 -5.70 -8.26 -13.67
N THR A 59 -6.36 -7.13 -13.37
CA THR A 59 -6.13 -5.82 -14.02
C THR A 59 -5.61 -4.83 -12.99
N ALA A 60 -4.42 -4.28 -13.19
CA ALA A 60 -3.82 -3.26 -12.36
C ALA A 60 -4.15 -1.86 -12.89
N VAL A 61 -4.72 -1.01 -12.05
CA VAL A 61 -5.07 0.38 -12.37
C VAL A 61 -4.17 1.31 -11.55
N GLU A 62 -3.37 2.14 -12.22
CA GLU A 62 -2.43 3.05 -11.56
C GLU A 62 -2.26 4.33 -12.40
N PRO A 63 -2.50 5.53 -11.84
CA PRO A 63 -2.37 6.78 -12.58
C PRO A 63 -0.91 7.22 -12.80
N ASN A 64 0.03 6.84 -11.91
CA ASN A 64 1.42 7.24 -12.01
C ASN A 64 2.19 6.35 -13.00
N SER A 65 2.67 6.94 -14.09
CA SER A 65 3.38 6.23 -15.17
C SER A 65 4.68 5.58 -14.73
N ASP A 66 5.43 6.20 -13.80
CA ASP A 66 6.71 5.65 -13.30
C ASP A 66 6.45 4.37 -12.50
N MET A 67 5.44 4.41 -11.60
CA MET A 67 5.02 3.24 -10.84
C MET A 67 4.54 2.11 -11.76
N LEU A 68 3.68 2.44 -12.74
CA LEU A 68 3.14 1.47 -13.67
C LEU A 68 4.22 0.88 -14.59
N SER A 69 5.25 1.65 -14.93
CA SER A 69 6.41 1.16 -15.70
C SER A 69 7.17 0.08 -14.94
N VAL A 70 7.40 0.29 -13.63
CA VAL A 70 8.06 -0.72 -12.76
C VAL A 70 7.19 -1.97 -12.64
N LEU A 71 5.86 -1.81 -12.47
CA LEU A 71 4.92 -2.92 -12.44
C LEU A 71 4.96 -3.75 -13.73
N LYS A 72 4.90 -3.08 -14.91
CA LYS A 72 4.99 -3.74 -16.23
C LYS A 72 6.30 -4.51 -16.40
N LYS A 73 7.42 -3.91 -15.97
CA LYS A 73 8.74 -4.55 -16.03
C LYS A 73 8.79 -5.81 -15.16
N ALA A 74 8.18 -5.77 -13.98
CA ALA A 74 8.20 -6.87 -13.02
C ALA A 74 7.25 -8.03 -13.38
N LEU A 75 6.04 -7.72 -13.86
CA LEU A 75 4.97 -8.70 -14.03
C LEU A 75 4.69 -9.07 -15.50
N GLY A 76 5.14 -8.26 -16.44
CA GLY A 76 5.01 -8.52 -17.89
C GLY A 76 3.56 -8.73 -18.34
N SER A 77 3.36 -9.73 -19.19
CA SER A 77 2.05 -10.08 -19.75
C SER A 77 1.10 -10.81 -18.79
N LYS A 78 1.55 -11.10 -17.56
CA LYS A 78 0.72 -11.80 -16.56
C LYS A 78 -0.42 -10.94 -16.02
N VAL A 79 -0.39 -9.62 -16.24
CA VAL A 79 -1.35 -8.65 -15.73
C VAL A 79 -1.74 -7.66 -16.81
N LYS A 80 -3.03 -7.34 -16.90
CA LYS A 80 -3.50 -6.20 -17.69
C LYS A 80 -3.24 -4.91 -16.92
N THR A 81 -2.85 -3.84 -17.61
CA THR A 81 -2.55 -2.56 -16.96
C THR A 81 -3.35 -1.42 -17.57
N VAL A 82 -3.87 -0.54 -16.74
CA VAL A 82 -4.65 0.63 -17.13
C VAL A 82 -4.07 1.87 -16.45
N VAL A 83 -3.82 2.92 -17.24
CA VAL A 83 -3.43 4.24 -16.72
C VAL A 83 -4.70 5.02 -16.44
N ALA A 84 -5.15 5.04 -15.19
CA ALA A 84 -6.37 5.73 -14.79
C ALA A 84 -6.37 6.03 -13.29
N SER A 85 -7.18 7.01 -12.86
CA SER A 85 -7.44 7.26 -11.45
C SER A 85 -8.43 6.24 -10.86
N ALA A 86 -8.47 6.16 -9.55
CA ALA A 86 -9.42 5.30 -8.84
C ALA A 86 -10.87 5.71 -9.06
N GLU A 87 -11.11 7.00 -9.24
CA GLU A 87 -12.44 7.59 -9.42
C GLU A 87 -12.98 7.47 -10.86
N SER A 88 -12.13 7.03 -11.81
CA SER A 88 -12.48 6.85 -13.24
C SER A 88 -11.54 5.84 -13.87
N THR A 89 -11.77 4.55 -13.59
CA THR A 89 -10.87 3.44 -13.96
C THR A 89 -10.88 3.09 -15.44
N THR A 90 -11.86 3.55 -16.20
CA THR A 90 -12.16 3.15 -17.60
C THR A 90 -12.48 1.66 -17.80
N LEU A 91 -12.61 0.90 -16.74
CA LEU A 91 -13.04 -0.50 -16.80
C LEU A 91 -14.51 -0.60 -17.19
N ASN A 92 -14.90 -1.71 -17.82
CA ASN A 92 -16.28 -1.94 -18.20
C ASN A 92 -17.19 -2.03 -16.98
N ALA A 93 -18.45 -1.58 -17.13
CA ALA A 93 -19.44 -1.73 -16.09
C ALA A 93 -19.73 -3.23 -15.84
N LYS A 94 -19.93 -3.59 -14.55
CA LYS A 94 -20.32 -4.94 -14.13
C LYS A 94 -19.36 -6.05 -14.62
N SER A 95 -18.06 -5.76 -14.66
CA SER A 95 -17.04 -6.67 -15.20
C SER A 95 -16.04 -7.20 -14.18
N ILE A 96 -16.08 -6.71 -12.94
CA ILE A 96 -15.11 -7.03 -11.87
C ILE A 96 -15.85 -7.71 -10.71
N ASN A 97 -15.31 -8.85 -10.24
CA ASN A 97 -15.86 -9.54 -9.07
C ASN A 97 -15.21 -9.07 -7.76
N LEU A 98 -13.93 -8.72 -7.81
CA LEU A 98 -13.19 -8.22 -6.64
C LEU A 98 -12.36 -6.99 -7.03
N ILE A 99 -12.60 -5.89 -6.33
CA ILE A 99 -11.68 -4.75 -6.32
C ILE A 99 -10.77 -4.89 -5.12
N THR A 100 -9.47 -4.66 -5.31
CA THR A 100 -8.50 -4.56 -4.22
C THR A 100 -7.86 -3.18 -4.19
N VAL A 101 -7.64 -2.63 -3.00
CA VAL A 101 -6.93 -1.37 -2.76
C VAL A 101 -5.94 -1.58 -1.63
N ALA A 102 -4.66 -1.67 -1.95
CA ALA A 102 -3.62 -1.89 -0.96
C ALA A 102 -2.79 -0.61 -0.74
N GLN A 103 -2.81 -0.05 0.46
CA GLN A 103 -2.07 1.18 0.85
C GLN A 103 -2.41 2.44 0.01
N ALA A 104 -3.53 2.47 -0.70
CA ALA A 104 -3.86 3.58 -1.60
C ALA A 104 -5.16 4.33 -1.24
N PHE A 105 -6.09 3.71 -0.51
CA PHE A 105 -7.43 4.23 -0.25
C PHE A 105 -7.45 5.66 0.35
N HIS A 106 -6.47 6.01 1.17
CA HIS A 106 -6.37 7.34 1.78
C HIS A 106 -6.09 8.48 0.78
N TRP A 107 -5.68 8.15 -0.45
CA TRP A 107 -5.46 9.12 -1.52
C TRP A 107 -6.73 9.45 -2.32
N PHE A 108 -7.75 8.59 -2.25
CA PHE A 108 -8.93 8.65 -3.09
C PHE A 108 -10.00 9.61 -2.56
N ASP A 109 -10.77 10.19 -3.46
CA ASP A 109 -12.09 10.76 -3.15
C ASP A 109 -13.04 9.59 -2.85
N LYS A 110 -13.43 9.44 -1.59
CA LYS A 110 -14.19 8.28 -1.10
C LYS A 110 -15.55 8.14 -1.79
N ALA A 111 -16.24 9.27 -2.01
CA ALA A 111 -17.58 9.27 -2.62
C ALA A 111 -17.51 8.90 -4.11
N ARG A 112 -16.61 9.52 -4.86
CA ARG A 112 -16.41 9.25 -6.28
C ARG A 112 -15.88 7.83 -6.50
N PHE A 113 -14.96 7.38 -5.68
CA PHE A 113 -14.45 6.01 -5.75
C PHE A 113 -15.54 4.98 -5.45
N LYS A 114 -16.41 5.24 -4.45
CA LYS A 114 -17.58 4.37 -4.17
C LYS A 114 -18.51 4.27 -5.36
N ALA A 115 -18.77 5.40 -6.04
CA ALA A 115 -19.60 5.42 -7.26
C ALA A 115 -18.96 4.58 -8.39
N GLU A 116 -17.65 4.70 -8.58
CA GLU A 116 -16.91 3.91 -9.58
C GLU A 116 -16.89 2.41 -9.23
N CYS A 117 -16.70 2.05 -7.95
CA CYS A 117 -16.81 0.66 -7.51
C CYS A 117 -18.19 0.08 -7.85
N ARG A 118 -19.27 0.79 -7.53
CA ARG A 118 -20.65 0.36 -7.88
C ARG A 118 -20.87 0.20 -9.37
N ARG A 119 -20.19 1.00 -10.18
CA ARG A 119 -20.27 0.92 -11.63
C ARG A 119 -19.61 -0.33 -12.20
N ILE A 120 -18.37 -0.65 -11.74
CA ILE A 120 -17.55 -1.71 -12.32
C ILE A 120 -17.77 -3.09 -11.66
N LEU A 121 -18.16 -3.14 -10.38
CA LEU A 121 -18.43 -4.41 -9.70
C LEU A 121 -19.67 -5.10 -10.27
N THR A 122 -19.60 -6.41 -10.36
CA THR A 122 -20.78 -7.29 -10.56
C THR A 122 -21.76 -7.14 -9.39
N HIS A 123 -22.94 -7.73 -9.51
CA HIS A 123 -23.98 -7.64 -8.46
C HIS A 123 -23.45 -8.15 -7.10
N ASP A 124 -22.75 -9.28 -7.11
CA ASP A 124 -22.19 -9.92 -5.91
C ASP A 124 -20.68 -9.61 -5.73
N GLY A 125 -20.22 -8.50 -6.33
CA GLY A 125 -18.83 -8.10 -6.28
C GLY A 125 -18.43 -7.46 -4.94
N HIS A 126 -17.16 -7.59 -4.60
CA HIS A 126 -16.58 -7.14 -3.34
C HIS A 126 -15.48 -6.11 -3.53
N LEU A 127 -15.29 -5.28 -2.50
CA LEU A 127 -14.13 -4.40 -2.38
C LEU A 127 -13.32 -4.78 -1.14
N ALA A 128 -12.03 -5.07 -1.35
CA ALA A 128 -11.06 -5.31 -0.28
C ALA A 128 -10.15 -4.10 -0.10
N ILE A 129 -10.12 -3.52 1.09
CA ILE A 129 -9.22 -2.42 1.44
C ILE A 129 -8.18 -2.94 2.42
N VAL A 130 -6.90 -2.81 2.05
CA VAL A 130 -5.79 -3.47 2.74
C VAL A 130 -4.75 -2.46 3.22
N TRP A 131 -4.31 -2.63 4.47
CA TRP A 131 -3.20 -1.87 5.03
C TRP A 131 -2.15 -2.76 5.68
N ASN A 132 -0.90 -2.33 5.59
CA ASN A 132 0.22 -2.79 6.41
C ASN A 132 0.59 -1.66 7.37
N SER A 133 0.19 -1.76 8.62
CA SER A 133 0.52 -0.82 9.69
C SER A 133 1.74 -1.30 10.46
N ARG A 134 2.73 -0.41 10.69
CA ARG A 134 3.93 -0.77 11.45
C ARG A 134 3.60 -1.02 12.91
N CYS A 135 4.17 -2.09 13.49
CA CYS A 135 4.11 -2.32 14.92
C CYS A 135 5.03 -1.35 15.66
N GLN A 136 4.54 -0.80 16.76
CA GLN A 136 5.35 0.05 17.62
C GLN A 136 6.40 -0.79 18.37
N ASN A 137 7.63 -0.31 18.38
CA ASN A 137 8.75 -0.83 19.15
C ASN A 137 9.82 0.26 19.29
N SER A 138 10.90 0.01 20.05
CA SER A 138 11.95 1.01 20.28
C SER A 138 12.64 1.49 19.00
N LEU A 139 12.82 0.63 18.00
CA LEU A 139 13.35 1.03 16.71
C LEU A 139 12.38 1.97 15.95
N GLU A 140 11.09 1.67 15.97
CA GLU A 140 10.08 2.50 15.31
C GLU A 140 9.90 3.85 15.99
N GLU A 141 10.01 3.90 17.32
CA GLU A 141 10.04 5.16 18.08
C GLU A 141 11.25 6.02 17.70
N GLU A 142 12.43 5.42 17.58
CA GLU A 142 13.65 6.12 17.17
C GLU A 142 13.53 6.59 15.72
N ARG A 143 13.04 5.75 14.82
CA ARG A 143 12.74 6.12 13.44
C ARG A 143 11.75 7.30 13.35
N ASN A 144 10.71 7.31 14.18
CA ASN A 144 9.75 8.41 14.21
C ASN A 144 10.42 9.74 14.59
N LYS A 145 11.34 9.72 15.57
CA LYS A 145 12.12 10.92 15.94
C LYS A 145 13.00 11.41 14.79
N ILE A 146 13.63 10.49 14.06
CA ILE A 146 14.43 10.82 12.87
C ILE A 146 13.53 11.44 11.79
N CYS A 147 12.37 10.87 11.52
CA CYS A 147 11.42 11.43 10.56
C CYS A 147 10.92 12.83 10.98
N MET A 148 10.64 13.04 12.26
CA MET A 148 10.28 14.38 12.80
C MET A 148 11.39 15.41 12.57
N LYS A 149 12.65 15.00 12.58
CA LYS A 149 13.78 15.91 12.40
C LYS A 149 14.02 16.28 10.93
N TYR A 150 13.90 15.31 10.01
CA TYR A 150 14.35 15.47 8.63
C TYR A 150 13.22 15.54 7.59
N CYS A 151 12.00 15.17 7.93
CA CYS A 151 10.90 15.09 6.97
C CYS A 151 9.86 16.18 7.24
N ASP A 152 9.85 17.24 6.43
CA ASP A 152 8.98 18.42 6.65
C ASP A 152 7.50 18.08 6.74
N CYS A 153 7.03 17.21 5.83
CA CYS A 153 5.64 16.74 5.86
C CYS A 153 5.30 15.94 7.12
N TYR A 154 6.28 15.29 7.72
CA TYR A 154 6.11 14.53 8.97
C TYR A 154 5.93 15.46 10.16
N ARG A 155 6.74 16.53 10.23
CA ARG A 155 6.65 17.58 11.28
C ARG A 155 5.32 18.33 11.26
N SER A 156 4.79 18.62 10.09
CA SER A 156 3.54 19.39 9.96
C SER A 156 2.28 18.58 10.32
N GLY A 157 2.42 17.32 10.78
CA GLY A 157 1.29 16.44 11.00
C GLY A 157 0.56 16.03 9.71
N HIS A 158 1.06 16.46 8.53
CA HIS A 158 0.50 16.12 7.21
C HIS A 158 0.91 14.70 6.77
N VAL A 159 1.77 14.03 7.51
CA VAL A 159 1.89 12.57 7.54
C VAL A 159 0.94 11.98 8.61
N LYS A 160 -0.02 12.73 9.02
CA LYS A 160 -1.29 12.11 9.34
C LYS A 160 -1.67 11.35 8.07
N THR A 161 -1.17 10.14 7.96
CA THR A 161 -1.83 9.11 7.23
C THR A 161 -3.25 9.31 7.66
N GLY A 162 -4.22 9.55 6.80
CA GLY A 162 -5.58 9.93 7.17
C GLY A 162 -6.27 9.04 8.22
N TYR A 163 -5.54 8.62 9.22
CA TYR A 163 -5.82 7.71 10.31
C TYR A 163 -5.82 8.36 11.68
N ASP A 164 -5.10 9.48 11.90
CA ASP A 164 -4.94 10.02 13.26
C ASP A 164 -6.20 10.71 13.79
N ASP A 165 -7.14 11.12 12.90
CA ASP A 165 -8.46 11.63 13.26
C ASP A 165 -9.60 10.90 12.52
N PHE A 166 -9.29 9.91 11.68
CA PHE A 166 -10.23 9.13 10.90
C PHE A 166 -10.27 7.72 11.48
N ASP A 167 -11.31 7.41 12.22
CA ASP A 167 -11.60 6.04 12.61
C ASP A 167 -12.00 5.24 11.36
N GLY A 168 -10.95 4.75 10.67
CA GLY A 168 -11.12 4.00 9.43
C GLY A 168 -11.93 2.73 9.63
N ASP A 169 -11.85 2.11 10.81
CA ASP A 169 -12.63 0.92 11.15
C ASP A 169 -14.12 1.29 11.24
N SER A 170 -14.48 2.30 12.03
CA SER A 170 -15.87 2.76 12.16
C SER A 170 -16.42 3.22 10.82
N PHE A 171 -15.67 4.04 10.07
CA PHE A 171 -16.10 4.52 8.76
C PHE A 171 -16.36 3.38 7.78
N LEU A 172 -15.43 2.44 7.65
CA LEU A 172 -15.58 1.35 6.69
C LEU A 172 -16.74 0.43 7.06
N ARG A 173 -16.90 0.10 8.34
CA ARG A 173 -17.95 -0.83 8.81
C ARG A 173 -19.33 -0.22 8.83
N ASN A 174 -19.46 1.05 9.20
CA ASN A 174 -20.75 1.64 9.50
C ASN A 174 -21.27 2.57 8.39
N GLU A 175 -20.36 3.16 7.61
CA GLU A 175 -20.73 4.19 6.62
C GLU A 175 -20.38 3.80 5.19
N TYR A 176 -19.23 3.15 4.98
CA TYR A 176 -18.74 2.90 3.64
C TYR A 176 -19.29 1.61 3.02
N PHE A 177 -19.23 0.51 3.75
CA PHE A 177 -19.77 -0.78 3.35
C PHE A 177 -21.16 -1.04 3.94
N LYS A 178 -21.91 -1.91 3.28
CA LYS A 178 -23.18 -2.44 3.78
C LYS A 178 -22.95 -3.62 4.73
N ASN A 179 -22.04 -4.51 4.35
CA ASN A 179 -21.55 -5.63 5.15
C ASN A 179 -20.03 -5.62 5.11
N THR A 180 -19.37 -6.02 6.19
CA THR A 180 -17.90 -5.99 6.27
C THR A 180 -17.38 -7.22 7.01
N ASP A 181 -16.57 -8.00 6.32
CA ASP A 181 -15.69 -8.99 6.90
C ASP A 181 -14.31 -8.36 7.16
N PHE A 182 -13.64 -8.81 8.21
CA PHE A 182 -12.37 -8.25 8.65
C PHE A 182 -11.34 -9.35 8.94
N LEU A 183 -10.16 -9.17 8.41
CA LEU A 183 -9.01 -10.04 8.68
C LEU A 183 -7.84 -9.21 9.20
N ARG A 184 -7.19 -9.72 10.26
CA ARG A 184 -5.99 -9.13 10.84
C ARG A 184 -4.90 -10.18 10.97
N LEU A 185 -3.72 -9.90 10.40
CA LEU A 185 -2.60 -10.83 10.35
C LEU A 185 -1.30 -10.15 10.79
N GLU A 186 -0.45 -10.89 11.49
CA GLU A 186 0.93 -10.48 11.70
C GLU A 186 1.72 -10.63 10.39
N ASN A 187 2.53 -9.63 10.06
CA ASN A 187 3.44 -9.63 8.93
C ASN A 187 4.85 -9.35 9.44
N LYS A 188 5.51 -10.40 9.92
CA LYS A 188 6.87 -10.33 10.51
C LYS A 188 7.91 -10.17 9.42
N ARG A 189 8.84 -9.24 9.64
CA ARG A 189 9.90 -8.92 8.69
C ARG A 189 11.21 -8.67 9.41
N PHE A 190 12.26 -9.39 9.01
CA PHE A 190 13.64 -9.14 9.43
C PHE A 190 14.40 -8.57 8.25
N VAL A 191 14.94 -7.37 8.39
CA VAL A 191 15.54 -6.62 7.29
C VAL A 191 17.00 -6.28 7.57
N THR A 192 17.82 -6.34 6.52
CA THR A 192 19.21 -5.87 6.54
C THR A 192 19.27 -4.34 6.61
N LYS A 193 20.45 -3.76 6.84
CA LYS A 193 20.68 -2.31 6.84
C LYS A 193 20.19 -1.67 5.52
N GLU A 194 20.59 -2.25 4.40
CA GLU A 194 20.17 -1.75 3.06
C GLU A 194 18.65 -1.72 2.92
N GLN A 195 17.99 -2.81 3.32
CA GLN A 195 16.53 -2.90 3.25
C GLN A 195 15.83 -1.92 4.19
N PHE A 196 16.35 -1.73 5.40
CA PHE A 196 15.82 -0.78 6.37
C PHE A 196 15.90 0.67 5.87
N ILE A 197 17.08 1.07 5.39
CA ILE A 197 17.30 2.42 4.84
C ILE A 197 16.46 2.61 3.58
N GLY A 198 16.47 1.65 2.65
CA GLY A 198 15.73 1.71 1.40
C GLY A 198 14.21 1.81 1.61
N ASP A 199 13.64 1.06 2.58
CA ASP A 199 12.21 1.22 2.92
C ASP A 199 11.90 2.63 3.44
N ASN A 200 12.77 3.22 4.28
CA ASN A 200 12.57 4.58 4.76
C ASN A 200 12.69 5.63 3.65
N LEU A 201 13.67 5.51 2.75
CA LEU A 201 13.84 6.40 1.59
C LEU A 201 12.71 6.27 0.55
N SER A 202 12.05 5.12 0.48
CA SER A 202 10.93 4.90 -0.43
C SER A 202 9.65 5.65 -0.02
N ARG A 203 9.60 6.25 1.18
CA ARG A 203 8.44 6.96 1.69
C ARG A 203 8.22 8.28 0.94
N SER A 204 6.95 8.65 0.73
CA SER A 204 6.59 9.90 0.04
C SER A 204 7.13 11.16 0.74
N TYR A 205 7.31 11.10 2.04
CA TYR A 205 7.79 12.19 2.89
C TYR A 205 9.31 12.19 3.12
N ALA A 206 10.02 11.11 2.75
CA ALA A 206 11.46 11.04 2.93
C ALA A 206 12.20 12.06 2.05
N PRO A 207 13.31 12.65 2.52
CA PRO A 207 14.11 13.56 1.73
C PRO A 207 14.60 12.89 0.45
N ARG A 208 14.75 13.69 -0.61
CA ARG A 208 15.36 13.27 -1.88
C ARG A 208 16.87 13.43 -1.77
N ARG A 209 17.61 12.78 -2.67
CA ARG A 209 19.08 12.76 -2.63
C ARG A 209 19.71 14.16 -2.70
N ASP A 210 19.03 15.10 -3.37
CA ASP A 210 19.51 16.48 -3.54
C ASP A 210 19.05 17.42 -2.40
N ASP A 211 18.26 16.92 -1.45
CA ASP A 211 17.80 17.72 -0.29
C ASP A 211 18.92 17.80 0.76
N SER A 212 19.12 18.96 1.35
CA SER A 212 20.17 19.22 2.36
C SER A 212 20.11 18.33 3.60
N GLY A 213 18.94 17.78 3.90
CA GLY A 213 18.71 16.85 5.03
C GLY A 213 18.99 15.38 4.73
N TYR A 214 19.27 15.01 3.46
CA TYR A 214 19.37 13.63 3.03
C TYR A 214 20.47 12.83 3.75
N ASP A 215 21.70 13.36 3.75
CA ASP A 215 22.84 12.65 4.36
C ASP A 215 22.67 12.49 5.86
N GLY A 216 22.15 13.51 6.53
CA GLY A 216 21.82 13.45 7.97
C GLY A 216 20.73 12.44 8.28
N PHE A 217 19.70 12.37 7.45
CA PHE A 217 18.63 11.39 7.56
C PHE A 217 19.15 9.95 7.42
N VAL A 218 19.98 9.70 6.41
CA VAL A 218 20.59 8.38 6.18
C VAL A 218 21.51 8.00 7.34
N CYS A 219 22.39 8.91 7.76
CA CYS A 219 23.33 8.67 8.87
C CYS A 219 22.60 8.30 10.19
N GLU A 220 21.54 9.01 10.54
CA GLU A 220 20.77 8.68 11.75
C GLU A 220 19.99 7.36 11.61
N LEU A 221 19.49 7.00 10.43
CA LEU A 221 18.91 5.68 10.19
C LEU A 221 19.95 4.56 10.32
N GLU A 222 21.18 4.76 9.86
CA GLU A 222 22.28 3.80 10.03
C GLU A 222 22.64 3.61 11.50
N ASN A 223 22.69 4.69 12.28
CA ASN A 223 22.93 4.64 13.72
C ASN A 223 21.80 3.90 14.45
N ALA A 224 20.55 4.18 14.12
CA ALA A 224 19.39 3.49 14.67
C ALA A 224 19.42 1.99 14.31
N PHE A 225 19.76 1.64 13.07
CA PHE A 225 19.95 0.25 12.69
C PHE A 225 21.02 -0.44 13.53
N SER A 226 22.22 0.16 13.62
CA SER A 226 23.37 -0.40 14.35
C SER A 226 23.08 -0.61 15.84
N LYS A 227 22.25 0.23 16.44
CA LYS A 227 21.84 0.13 17.85
C LYS A 227 20.84 -1.02 18.10
N HIS A 228 19.99 -1.33 17.15
CA HIS A 228 18.88 -2.28 17.29
C HIS A 228 19.10 -3.61 16.56
N GLU A 229 20.18 -3.75 15.78
CA GLU A 229 20.43 -4.94 15.01
C GLU A 229 20.79 -6.15 15.89
N LYS A 230 20.41 -7.34 15.41
CA LYS A 230 20.82 -8.64 15.94
C LYS A 230 21.17 -9.54 14.76
N GLY A 231 22.44 -9.93 14.68
CA GLY A 231 22.93 -10.77 13.58
C GLY A 231 22.77 -10.12 12.19
N GLY A 232 23.05 -8.80 12.09
CA GLY A 232 22.97 -8.04 10.83
C GLY A 232 21.55 -7.69 10.36
N LYS A 233 20.53 -7.87 11.20
CA LYS A 233 19.13 -7.58 10.86
C LYS A 233 18.40 -6.88 11.99
N VAL A 234 17.37 -6.09 11.65
CA VAL A 234 16.41 -5.53 12.60
C VAL A 234 15.02 -6.11 12.35
N SER A 235 14.22 -6.20 13.40
CA SER A 235 12.80 -6.59 13.30
C SER A 235 11.96 -5.37 12.91
N GLN A 236 11.31 -5.45 11.77
CA GLN A 236 10.42 -4.43 11.21
C GLN A 236 9.06 -5.06 10.94
N ASN A 237 8.28 -5.23 12.00
CA ASN A 237 7.02 -5.94 11.94
C ASN A 237 5.86 -5.04 11.54
N TYR A 238 4.87 -5.63 10.89
CA TYR A 238 3.63 -4.99 10.49
C TYR A 238 2.43 -5.81 10.96
N ILE A 239 1.32 -5.15 11.10
CA ILE A 239 -0.01 -5.77 11.10
C ILE A 239 -0.62 -5.49 9.74
N THR A 240 -1.03 -6.55 9.06
CA THR A 240 -1.83 -6.48 7.84
C THR A 240 -3.29 -6.57 8.21
N GLU A 241 -4.07 -5.56 7.84
CA GLU A 241 -5.51 -5.48 8.08
C GLU A 241 -6.22 -5.40 6.72
N CYS A 242 -7.29 -6.17 6.58
CA CYS A 242 -8.13 -6.19 5.39
C CYS A 242 -9.61 -6.08 5.77
N TYR A 243 -10.27 -5.11 5.17
CA TYR A 243 -11.72 -4.93 5.22
C TYR A 243 -12.29 -5.36 3.87
N LEU A 244 -13.07 -6.43 3.88
CA LEU A 244 -13.77 -6.93 2.70
C LEU A 244 -15.25 -6.58 2.84
N GLY A 245 -15.79 -5.85 1.87
CA GLY A 245 -17.16 -5.39 1.95
C GLY A 245 -17.89 -5.33 0.62
N SER A 246 -19.20 -5.19 0.69
CA SER A 246 -20.10 -4.95 -0.45
C SER A 246 -20.90 -3.67 -0.26
N PHE A 247 -21.59 -3.19 -1.33
CA PHE A 247 -22.32 -1.91 -1.34
C PHE A 247 -23.84 -2.10 -1.40
#